data_cd9b36a86706ab0d3aacf756598f64bc
#
_entry.id   cd9b36a86706ab0d3aacf756598f64bc
#
_cell.length_a   1.000
_cell.length_b   1.000
_cell.length_c   1.000
_cell.angle_alpha   90.00
_cell.angle_beta   90.00
_cell.angle_gamma   90.00
#
_symmetry.space_group_name_H-M   'P 1'
#
loop_
_entity.id
_entity.type
_entity.pdbx_description
1 polymer ?
#
loop_
_entity_poly.entity_id
_entity_poly.type
_entity_poly.pdbx_seq_one_letter_code
_entity_poly.pdbx_strand_id
1 'polypeptide(L)'
;MGHHTFDPEKADRLEDAARRYRYLSMEELVGALKPSNDAVVADLGSGTGFYADDVARFVGKVYAVDVQDEMHAHYREKGVPENVELVTAEISDTPFETDALDAAYTTMTYHEFASEDALDEVRRVLKQDARFVVADWSSRGSGEVGPTTDERYSKDDAVSALEDAGFDVERADERTETFVLLARTQ
;
A
#
# COMPACT_ATOMS: atom_id res chain seq x y z
N MET A 1 16.71 8.52 -9.36
CA MET A 1 15.91 7.91 -10.45
C MET A 1 14.53 8.53 -10.34
N GLY A 2 13.93 8.99 -11.46
CA GLY A 2 12.62 9.65 -11.40
C GLY A 2 11.57 8.64 -10.98
N HIS A 3 10.81 8.96 -9.94
CA HIS A 3 9.65 8.18 -9.54
C HIS A 3 8.64 8.17 -10.69
N HIS A 4 8.33 7.00 -11.20
CA HIS A 4 7.31 6.83 -12.24
C HIS A 4 5.97 6.69 -11.52
N THR A 5 5.25 7.79 -11.37
CA THR A 5 3.89 7.78 -10.79
C THR A 5 2.87 7.33 -11.83
N PHE A 6 1.78 6.72 -11.35
CA PHE A 6 0.68 6.28 -12.21
C PHE A 6 0.05 7.48 -12.94
N ASP A 7 -0.34 7.28 -14.20
CA ASP A 7 -0.96 8.30 -15.05
C ASP A 7 -2.42 8.56 -14.62
N PRO A 8 -2.75 9.75 -14.06
CA PRO A 8 -4.11 10.07 -13.57
C PRO A 8 -5.19 9.97 -14.65
N GLU A 9 -4.86 10.16 -15.93
CA GLU A 9 -5.83 10.00 -17.02
C GLU A 9 -6.35 8.55 -17.17
N LYS A 10 -5.67 7.59 -16.52
CA LYS A 10 -6.05 6.17 -16.49
C LYS A 10 -6.70 5.75 -15.16
N ALA A 11 -7.06 6.71 -14.30
CA ALA A 11 -7.61 6.46 -12.96
C ALA A 11 -8.82 5.48 -12.97
N ASP A 12 -9.70 5.56 -13.97
CA ASP A 12 -10.85 4.64 -14.14
C ASP A 12 -10.44 3.16 -14.14
N ARG A 13 -9.20 2.82 -14.57
CA ARG A 13 -8.71 1.45 -14.57
C ARG A 13 -8.44 0.91 -13.16
N LEU A 14 -8.25 1.80 -12.19
CA LEU A 14 -8.03 1.43 -10.79
C LEU A 14 -9.32 1.00 -10.11
N GLU A 15 -10.48 1.34 -10.68
CA GLU A 15 -11.81 0.98 -10.18
C GLU A 15 -12.37 -0.33 -10.80
N ASP A 16 -11.63 -0.99 -11.69
CA ASP A 16 -12.02 -2.30 -12.24
C ASP A 16 -11.83 -3.41 -11.19
N ALA A 17 -12.89 -3.70 -10.44
CA ALA A 17 -12.90 -4.70 -9.38
C ALA A 17 -12.49 -6.10 -9.87
N ALA A 18 -12.92 -6.52 -11.06
CA ALA A 18 -12.57 -7.82 -11.61
C ALA A 18 -11.05 -7.93 -11.86
N ARG A 19 -10.44 -6.85 -12.31
CA ARG A 19 -8.99 -6.75 -12.50
C ARG A 19 -8.25 -6.69 -11.18
N ARG A 20 -8.70 -5.84 -10.24
CA ARG A 20 -8.02 -5.61 -8.95
C ARG A 20 -8.03 -6.88 -8.10
N TYR A 21 -9.20 -7.49 -7.92
CA TYR A 21 -9.35 -8.69 -7.09
C TYR A 21 -8.75 -9.96 -7.70
N ARG A 22 -8.40 -9.96 -8.99
CA ARG A 22 -7.61 -11.04 -9.59
C ARG A 22 -6.24 -11.17 -8.94
N TYR A 23 -5.66 -10.06 -8.49
CA TYR A 23 -4.29 -10.02 -7.94
C TYR A 23 -4.27 -9.94 -6.42
N LEU A 24 -5.24 -9.27 -5.80
CA LEU A 24 -5.39 -9.21 -4.34
C LEU A 24 -6.87 -9.03 -4.01
N SER A 25 -7.48 -10.00 -3.32
CA SER A 25 -8.85 -9.86 -2.86
C SER A 25 -8.95 -9.02 -1.59
N MET A 26 -10.11 -8.39 -1.37
CA MET A 26 -10.42 -7.70 -0.11
C MET A 26 -10.23 -8.62 1.10
N GLU A 27 -10.75 -9.85 1.03
CA GLU A 27 -10.67 -10.81 2.14
C GLU A 27 -9.22 -11.16 2.50
N GLU A 28 -8.36 -11.28 1.50
CA GLU A 28 -6.94 -11.54 1.70
C GLU A 28 -6.23 -10.35 2.36
N LEU A 29 -6.47 -9.13 1.87
CA LEU A 29 -5.87 -7.92 2.44
C LEU A 29 -6.33 -7.71 3.88
N VAL A 30 -7.63 -7.74 4.14
CA VAL A 30 -8.19 -7.58 5.50
C VAL A 30 -7.73 -8.72 6.42
N GLY A 31 -7.69 -9.95 5.90
CA GLY A 31 -7.16 -11.11 6.65
C GLY A 31 -5.69 -10.99 7.02
N ALA A 32 -4.86 -10.38 6.16
CA ALA A 32 -3.46 -10.10 6.45
C ALA A 32 -3.28 -8.96 7.47
N LEU A 33 -4.04 -7.89 7.33
CA LEU A 33 -4.03 -6.76 8.26
C LEU A 33 -4.52 -7.15 9.65
N LYS A 34 -5.53 -8.02 9.76
CA LYS A 34 -6.22 -8.39 11.01
C LYS A 34 -6.54 -7.17 11.88
N PRO A 35 -7.20 -6.15 11.36
CA PRO A 35 -7.41 -4.92 12.10
C PRO A 35 -8.47 -5.11 13.20
N SER A 36 -8.39 -4.31 14.27
CA SER A 36 -9.51 -4.11 15.18
C SER A 36 -10.48 -3.08 14.60
N ASN A 37 -11.73 -3.08 15.06
CA ASN A 37 -12.76 -2.16 14.55
C ASN A 37 -12.48 -0.68 14.88
N ASP A 38 -11.58 -0.41 15.79
CA ASP A 38 -11.12 0.93 16.20
C ASP A 38 -9.73 1.29 15.67
N ALA A 39 -9.10 0.39 14.88
CA ALA A 39 -7.77 0.60 14.34
C ALA A 39 -7.69 1.83 13.44
N VAL A 40 -6.55 2.50 13.50
CA VAL A 40 -6.14 3.58 12.59
C VAL A 40 -5.13 3.02 11.60
N VAL A 41 -5.49 2.99 10.32
CA VAL A 41 -4.72 2.32 9.26
C VAL A 41 -4.35 3.30 8.15
N ALA A 42 -3.19 3.14 7.53
CA ALA A 42 -2.82 3.89 6.33
C ALA A 42 -2.80 3.00 5.08
N ASP A 43 -3.40 3.51 3.99
CA ASP A 43 -3.25 3.03 2.61
C ASP A 43 -2.17 3.88 1.94
N LEU A 44 -1.00 3.31 1.71
CA LEU A 44 0.17 4.00 1.17
C LEU A 44 0.24 3.85 -0.36
N GLY A 45 0.01 4.95 -1.07
CA GLY A 45 -0.24 4.96 -2.52
C GLY A 45 -1.68 4.55 -2.82
N SER A 46 -2.64 5.25 -2.17
CA SER A 46 -4.06 4.90 -2.21
C SER A 46 -4.73 5.08 -3.56
N GLY A 47 -4.16 5.91 -4.44
CA GLY A 47 -4.75 6.24 -5.73
C GLY A 47 -6.18 6.76 -5.59
N THR A 48 -7.11 6.14 -6.28
CA THR A 48 -8.55 6.44 -6.23
C THR A 48 -9.28 5.84 -5.03
N GLY A 49 -8.56 5.20 -4.10
CA GLY A 49 -9.12 4.65 -2.86
C GLY A 49 -9.84 3.31 -3.00
N PHE A 50 -9.57 2.53 -4.05
CA PHE A 50 -10.23 1.26 -4.29
C PHE A 50 -10.16 0.31 -3.07
N TYR A 51 -8.96 0.06 -2.54
CA TYR A 51 -8.79 -0.77 -1.35
C TYR A 51 -9.06 -0.03 -0.04
N ALA A 52 -8.89 1.31 -0.01
CA ALA A 52 -9.27 2.11 1.14
C ALA A 52 -10.78 1.97 1.45
N ASP A 53 -11.64 1.95 0.43
CA ASP A 53 -13.09 1.72 0.57
C ASP A 53 -13.40 0.34 1.19
N ASP A 54 -12.65 -0.68 0.80
CA ASP A 54 -12.82 -2.03 1.35
C ASP A 54 -12.38 -2.11 2.81
N VAL A 55 -11.18 -1.59 3.12
CA VAL A 55 -10.60 -1.63 4.48
C VAL A 55 -11.40 -0.77 5.45
N ALA A 56 -11.92 0.38 5.01
CA ALA A 56 -12.71 1.30 5.84
C ALA A 56 -13.91 0.63 6.53
N ARG A 57 -14.44 -0.46 5.98
CA ARG A 57 -15.55 -1.23 6.56
C ARG A 57 -15.18 -2.02 7.82
N PHE A 58 -13.90 -2.19 8.11
CA PHE A 58 -13.36 -3.06 9.16
C PHE A 58 -12.52 -2.33 10.20
N VAL A 59 -12.36 -1.00 10.07
CA VAL A 59 -11.46 -0.18 10.90
C VAL A 59 -12.15 1.09 11.40
N GLY A 60 -11.59 1.73 12.41
CA GLY A 60 -12.06 3.02 12.90
C GLY A 60 -11.73 4.16 11.96
N LYS A 61 -10.53 4.13 11.34
CA LYS A 61 -10.08 5.17 10.42
C LYS A 61 -9.10 4.63 9.39
N VAL A 62 -9.20 5.16 8.16
CA VAL A 62 -8.19 4.98 7.11
C VAL A 62 -7.62 6.35 6.74
N TYR A 63 -6.31 6.46 6.71
CA TYR A 63 -5.61 7.53 6.01
C TYR A 63 -5.24 7.04 4.60
N ALA A 64 -5.85 7.63 3.58
CA ALA A 64 -5.54 7.36 2.18
C ALA A 64 -4.44 8.32 1.74
N VAL A 65 -3.20 7.82 1.70
CA VAL A 65 -2.00 8.62 1.40
C VAL A 65 -1.64 8.44 -0.06
N ASP A 66 -1.50 9.55 -0.78
CA ASP A 66 -1.01 9.56 -2.15
C ASP A 66 -0.25 10.87 -2.42
N VAL A 67 0.77 10.82 -3.27
CA VAL A 67 1.54 12.01 -3.64
C VAL A 67 0.79 12.89 -4.66
N GLN A 68 -0.16 12.29 -5.41
CA GLN A 68 -0.90 12.95 -6.48
C GLN A 68 -2.26 13.45 -6.00
N ASP A 69 -2.44 14.77 -5.87
CA ASP A 69 -3.74 15.36 -5.50
C ASP A 69 -4.82 15.10 -6.56
N GLU A 70 -4.43 14.86 -7.80
CA GLU A 70 -5.32 14.44 -8.90
C GLU A 70 -5.99 13.10 -8.58
N MET A 71 -5.29 12.13 -7.99
CA MET A 71 -5.87 10.86 -7.54
C MET A 71 -6.91 11.09 -6.44
N HIS A 72 -6.60 11.97 -5.50
CA HIS A 72 -7.57 12.37 -4.46
C HIS A 72 -8.77 13.13 -5.04
N ALA A 73 -8.61 13.88 -6.13
CA ALA A 73 -9.75 14.51 -6.83
C ALA A 73 -10.70 13.42 -7.38
N HIS A 74 -10.18 12.40 -8.04
CA HIS A 74 -10.97 11.23 -8.48
C HIS A 74 -11.64 10.52 -7.30
N TYR A 75 -10.94 10.34 -6.18
CA TYR A 75 -11.53 9.73 -4.99
C TYR A 75 -12.69 10.57 -4.43
N ARG A 76 -12.54 11.89 -4.36
CA ARG A 76 -13.61 12.81 -3.93
C ARG A 76 -14.83 12.73 -4.86
N GLU A 77 -14.63 12.66 -6.18
CA GLU A 77 -15.71 12.52 -7.16
C GLU A 77 -16.47 11.19 -7.02
N LYS A 78 -15.76 10.10 -6.72
CA LYS A 78 -16.34 8.78 -6.43
C LYS A 78 -17.16 8.78 -5.12
N GLY A 79 -16.79 9.59 -4.16
CA GLY A 79 -17.33 9.63 -2.80
C GLY A 79 -16.41 8.93 -1.81
N VAL A 80 -15.94 9.68 -0.83
CA VAL A 80 -15.03 9.19 0.23
C VAL A 80 -15.85 8.77 1.45
N PRO A 81 -15.64 7.56 2.02
CA PRO A 81 -16.29 7.14 3.26
C PRO A 81 -16.00 8.10 4.43
N GLU A 82 -16.92 8.23 5.38
CA GLU A 82 -16.81 9.16 6.51
C GLU A 82 -15.57 8.94 7.39
N ASN A 83 -15.10 7.69 7.48
CA ASN A 83 -13.91 7.32 8.25
C ASN A 83 -12.63 7.24 7.42
N VAL A 84 -12.62 7.76 6.19
CA VAL A 84 -11.43 7.89 5.35
C VAL A 84 -11.01 9.35 5.28
N GLU A 85 -9.74 9.62 5.52
CA GLU A 85 -9.12 10.94 5.37
C GLU A 85 -8.04 10.90 4.29
N LEU A 86 -8.12 11.83 3.34
CA LEU A 86 -7.16 11.94 2.24
C LEU A 86 -5.95 12.75 2.70
N VAL A 87 -4.75 12.21 2.48
CA VAL A 87 -3.47 12.84 2.88
C VAL A 87 -2.56 12.91 1.65
N THR A 88 -2.35 14.12 1.13
CA THR A 88 -1.41 14.32 0.02
C THR A 88 0.00 14.50 0.59
N ALA A 89 0.84 13.48 0.46
CA ALA A 89 2.21 13.46 0.99
C ALA A 89 3.09 12.42 0.26
N GLU A 90 4.40 12.68 0.27
CA GLU A 90 5.40 11.64 -0.03
C GLU A 90 5.40 10.60 1.11
N ILE A 91 5.61 9.32 0.78
CA ILE A 91 5.65 8.26 1.80
C ILE A 91 6.90 8.37 2.67
N SER A 92 7.96 8.98 2.18
CA SER A 92 9.19 9.28 2.93
C SER A 92 9.07 10.47 3.89
N ASP A 93 7.96 11.24 3.85
CA ASP A 93 7.75 12.44 4.69
C ASP A 93 6.26 12.63 4.95
N THR A 94 5.67 11.75 5.73
CA THR A 94 4.25 11.80 6.08
C THR A 94 3.98 12.74 7.26
N PRO A 95 2.79 13.37 7.35
CA PRO A 95 2.46 14.28 8.44
C PRO A 95 2.07 13.56 9.75
N PHE A 96 2.31 12.26 9.85
CA PHE A 96 1.93 11.49 11.02
C PHE A 96 2.97 11.58 12.14
N GLU A 97 2.50 11.53 13.37
CA GLU A 97 3.37 11.39 14.53
C GLU A 97 3.97 9.97 14.60
N THR A 98 5.06 9.82 15.35
CA THR A 98 5.64 8.51 15.66
C THR A 98 4.61 7.64 16.38
N ASP A 99 4.55 6.35 16.05
CA ASP A 99 3.62 5.38 16.65
C ASP A 99 2.13 5.78 16.53
N ALA A 100 1.75 6.45 15.45
CA ALA A 100 0.37 6.91 15.24
C ALA A 100 -0.56 5.82 14.66
N LEU A 101 -0.01 4.87 13.89
CA LEU A 101 -0.80 3.92 13.10
C LEU A 101 -0.77 2.50 13.70
N ASP A 102 -1.92 1.84 13.71
CA ASP A 102 -2.07 0.45 14.14
C ASP A 102 -1.68 -0.56 13.06
N ALA A 103 -1.78 -0.17 11.79
CA ALA A 103 -1.29 -0.92 10.64
C ALA A 103 -1.13 -0.02 9.43
N ALA A 104 -0.39 -0.50 8.42
CA ALA A 104 -0.33 0.11 7.10
C ALA A 104 -0.34 -0.97 6.02
N TYR A 105 -0.73 -0.58 4.82
CA TYR A 105 -0.61 -1.43 3.64
C TYR A 105 -0.32 -0.61 2.39
N THR A 106 0.20 -1.27 1.37
CA THR A 106 0.37 -0.72 0.03
C THR A 106 -0.02 -1.78 -1.00
N THR A 107 -0.67 -1.36 -2.07
CA THR A 107 -1.19 -2.25 -3.10
C THR A 107 -0.82 -1.75 -4.49
N MET A 108 0.07 -2.48 -5.17
CA MET A 108 0.51 -2.18 -6.54
C MET A 108 1.20 -0.81 -6.70
N THR A 109 1.85 -0.32 -5.63
CA THR A 109 2.50 1.00 -5.57
C THR A 109 3.88 0.94 -4.91
N TYR A 110 4.23 -0.15 -4.22
CA TYR A 110 5.52 -0.29 -3.54
C TYR A 110 6.71 0.03 -4.44
N HIS A 111 6.69 -0.41 -5.70
CA HIS A 111 7.74 -0.17 -6.69
C HIS A 111 7.95 1.32 -7.02
N GLU A 112 6.97 2.18 -6.75
CA GLU A 112 7.08 3.62 -7.01
C GLU A 112 7.81 4.38 -5.89
N PHE A 113 7.71 3.92 -4.63
CA PHE A 113 8.25 4.64 -3.47
C PHE A 113 9.33 3.90 -2.68
N ALA A 114 9.54 2.60 -2.91
CA ALA A 114 10.44 1.78 -2.11
C ALA A 114 11.88 2.36 -2.08
N SER A 115 12.19 2.99 -0.98
CA SER A 115 13.50 3.56 -0.65
C SER A 115 13.77 3.38 0.85
N GLU A 116 15.02 3.49 1.26
CA GLU A 116 15.40 3.43 2.68
C GLU A 116 14.62 4.49 3.48
N ASP A 117 14.62 5.75 3.03
CA ASP A 117 13.92 6.85 3.69
C ASP A 117 12.40 6.59 3.84
N ALA A 118 11.76 6.03 2.81
CA ALA A 118 10.33 5.72 2.85
C ALA A 118 10.01 4.57 3.80
N LEU A 119 10.83 3.51 3.83
CA LEU A 119 10.62 2.38 4.74
C LEU A 119 10.91 2.76 6.19
N ASP A 120 11.91 3.61 6.44
CA ASP A 120 12.18 4.18 7.76
C ASP A 120 11.01 5.04 8.25
N GLU A 121 10.42 5.85 7.37
CA GLU A 121 9.24 6.65 7.69
C GLU A 121 8.03 5.76 7.99
N VAL A 122 7.75 4.74 7.18
CA VAL A 122 6.67 3.78 7.44
C VAL A 122 6.87 3.11 8.80
N ARG A 123 8.11 2.71 9.11
CA ARG A 123 8.43 2.12 10.42
C ARG A 123 8.24 3.11 11.57
N ARG A 124 8.61 4.39 11.38
CA ARG A 124 8.46 5.45 12.40
C ARG A 124 7.02 5.69 12.80
N VAL A 125 6.12 5.70 11.82
CA VAL A 125 4.70 6.02 12.05
C VAL A 125 3.88 4.84 12.56
N LEU A 126 4.37 3.61 12.37
CA LEU A 126 3.72 2.40 12.88
C LEU A 126 4.03 2.17 14.35
N LYS A 127 3.02 1.79 15.13
CA LYS A 127 3.17 1.34 16.52
C LYS A 127 4.02 0.09 16.61
N GLN A 128 4.50 -0.22 17.80
CA GLN A 128 5.15 -1.51 18.07
C GLN A 128 4.19 -2.67 17.78
N ASP A 129 4.69 -3.77 17.24
CA ASP A 129 3.91 -4.93 16.79
C ASP A 129 2.87 -4.65 15.70
N ALA A 130 2.89 -3.46 15.10
CA ALA A 130 1.97 -3.11 14.01
C ALA A 130 2.30 -3.88 12.72
N ARG A 131 1.28 -4.17 11.93
CA ARG A 131 1.43 -4.87 10.65
C ARG A 131 1.64 -3.92 9.49
N PHE A 132 2.56 -4.32 8.61
CA PHE A 132 2.72 -3.73 7.30
C PHE A 132 2.50 -4.80 6.22
N VAL A 133 1.49 -4.59 5.37
CA VAL A 133 1.17 -5.50 4.27
C VAL A 133 1.60 -4.86 2.95
N VAL A 134 2.43 -5.55 2.20
CA VAL A 134 2.89 -5.14 0.87
C VAL A 134 2.38 -6.13 -0.16
N ALA A 135 1.60 -5.67 -1.14
CA ALA A 135 1.22 -6.43 -2.30
C ALA A 135 1.63 -5.67 -3.55
N ASP A 136 2.54 -6.22 -4.36
CA ASP A 136 3.01 -5.53 -5.56
C ASP A 136 3.37 -6.48 -6.70
N TRP A 137 3.60 -5.90 -7.87
CA TRP A 137 4.04 -6.60 -9.07
C TRP A 137 5.42 -7.20 -8.88
N SER A 138 5.56 -8.49 -9.20
CA SER A 138 6.85 -9.17 -9.14
C SER A 138 7.66 -8.98 -10.43
N SER A 139 8.96 -8.74 -10.31
CA SER A 139 9.89 -8.76 -11.45
C SER A 139 9.95 -10.13 -12.14
N ARG A 140 9.46 -11.20 -11.49
CA ARG A 140 9.33 -12.55 -12.04
C ARG A 140 8.02 -12.78 -12.79
N GLY A 141 7.10 -11.79 -12.78
CA GLY A 141 5.85 -11.85 -13.53
C GLY A 141 6.07 -11.73 -15.05
N SER A 142 5.00 -11.95 -15.83
CA SER A 142 5.07 -11.93 -17.31
C SER A 142 5.36 -10.54 -17.88
N GLY A 143 5.03 -9.47 -17.15
CA GLY A 143 5.10 -8.10 -17.64
C GLY A 143 3.96 -7.70 -18.59
N GLU A 144 2.96 -8.58 -18.81
CA GLU A 144 1.81 -8.26 -19.66
C GLU A 144 0.86 -7.23 -19.03
N VAL A 145 0.91 -7.10 -17.71
CA VAL A 145 0.05 -6.20 -16.91
C VAL A 145 0.89 -5.48 -15.88
N GLY A 146 0.54 -4.25 -15.56
CA GLY A 146 1.28 -3.42 -14.60
C GLY A 146 2.47 -2.70 -15.23
N PRO A 147 3.44 -2.23 -14.45
CA PRO A 147 4.68 -1.61 -14.93
C PRO A 147 5.57 -2.63 -15.66
N THR A 148 6.59 -2.17 -16.35
CA THR A 148 7.55 -3.07 -17.00
C THR A 148 8.35 -3.86 -15.96
N THR A 149 8.87 -5.03 -16.31
CA THR A 149 9.53 -5.92 -15.33
C THR A 149 10.81 -5.34 -14.74
N ASP A 150 11.45 -4.39 -15.40
CA ASP A 150 12.61 -3.65 -14.93
C ASP A 150 12.28 -2.52 -13.93
N GLU A 151 11.01 -2.15 -13.81
CA GLU A 151 10.49 -1.22 -12.79
C GLU A 151 10.02 -1.93 -11.53
N ARG A 152 9.99 -3.27 -11.52
CA ARG A 152 9.47 -4.08 -10.41
C ARG A 152 10.59 -4.60 -9.53
N TYR A 153 10.29 -4.80 -8.26
CA TYR A 153 11.14 -5.54 -7.33
C TYR A 153 10.85 -7.05 -7.43
N SER A 154 11.87 -7.86 -7.13
CA SER A 154 11.60 -9.25 -6.79
C SER A 154 11.07 -9.32 -5.34
N LYS A 155 10.36 -10.40 -5.03
CA LYS A 155 9.94 -10.69 -3.66
C LYS A 155 11.13 -10.67 -2.69
N ASP A 156 12.27 -11.26 -3.11
CA ASP A 156 13.45 -11.39 -2.26
C ASP A 156 14.13 -10.03 -2.01
N ASP A 157 14.16 -9.12 -3.01
CA ASP A 157 14.64 -7.74 -2.83
C ASP A 157 13.74 -6.96 -1.86
N ALA A 158 12.42 -7.10 -2.00
CA ALA A 158 11.47 -6.44 -1.12
C ALA A 158 11.54 -6.96 0.33
N VAL A 159 11.74 -8.27 0.53
CA VAL A 159 11.99 -8.87 1.86
C VAL A 159 13.26 -8.28 2.47
N SER A 160 14.38 -8.29 1.75
CA SER A 160 15.64 -7.73 2.25
C SER A 160 15.52 -6.26 2.63
N ALA A 161 14.84 -5.45 1.81
CA ALA A 161 14.64 -4.03 2.10
C ALA A 161 13.81 -3.80 3.38
N LEU A 162 12.75 -4.60 3.60
CA LEU A 162 11.96 -4.53 4.82
C LEU A 162 12.76 -4.95 6.06
N GLU A 163 13.54 -6.04 5.95
CA GLU A 163 14.40 -6.51 7.05
C GLU A 163 15.49 -5.49 7.39
N ASP A 164 16.12 -4.87 6.38
CA ASP A 164 17.12 -3.81 6.55
C ASP A 164 16.53 -2.57 7.25
N ALA A 165 15.26 -2.23 6.97
CA ALA A 165 14.51 -1.17 7.64
C ALA A 165 14.01 -1.58 9.05
N GLY A 166 14.30 -2.80 9.52
CA GLY A 166 13.99 -3.26 10.88
C GLY A 166 12.59 -3.83 11.05
N PHE A 167 11.96 -4.29 9.96
CA PHE A 167 10.74 -5.10 10.04
C PHE A 167 11.07 -6.58 10.21
N ASP A 168 10.18 -7.31 10.89
CA ASP A 168 10.17 -8.78 10.90
C ASP A 168 9.19 -9.29 9.82
N VAL A 169 9.71 -9.96 8.79
CA VAL A 169 8.89 -10.49 7.69
C VAL A 169 8.32 -11.84 8.06
N GLU A 170 7.06 -11.87 8.52
CA GLU A 170 6.37 -13.09 8.97
C GLU A 170 5.93 -14.00 7.80
N ARG A 171 5.68 -13.41 6.62
CA ARG A 171 5.19 -14.14 5.45
C ARG A 171 5.63 -13.45 4.15
N ALA A 172 6.08 -14.24 3.18
CA ALA A 172 6.51 -13.78 1.87
C ALA A 172 6.06 -14.77 0.79
N ASP A 173 4.99 -14.43 0.07
CA ASP A 173 4.42 -15.27 -0.97
C ASP A 173 4.77 -14.71 -2.36
N GLU A 174 5.50 -15.51 -3.16
CA GLU A 174 5.64 -15.27 -4.59
C GLU A 174 4.41 -15.82 -5.31
N ARG A 175 3.86 -15.06 -6.24
CA ARG A 175 2.72 -15.44 -7.07
C ARG A 175 3.08 -15.36 -8.55
N THR A 176 2.13 -15.67 -9.42
CA THR A 176 2.38 -15.65 -10.87
C THR A 176 2.79 -14.28 -11.40
N GLU A 177 2.14 -13.21 -10.93
CA GLU A 177 2.38 -11.84 -11.40
C GLU A 177 2.78 -10.88 -10.28
N THR A 178 2.53 -11.25 -9.03
CA THR A 178 2.67 -10.39 -7.87
C THR A 178 3.39 -11.11 -6.74
N PHE A 179 3.79 -10.36 -5.71
CA PHE A 179 4.14 -10.93 -4.41
C PHE A 179 3.29 -10.28 -3.32
N VAL A 180 3.16 -10.97 -2.19
CA VAL A 180 2.53 -10.43 -0.98
C VAL A 180 3.44 -10.70 0.20
N LEU A 181 3.75 -9.64 0.95
CA LEU A 181 4.52 -9.69 2.19
C LEU A 181 3.64 -9.28 3.35
N LEU A 182 3.82 -9.95 4.47
CA LEU A 182 3.32 -9.54 5.76
C LEU A 182 4.53 -9.31 6.67
N ALA A 183 4.75 -8.09 7.05
CA ALA A 183 5.81 -7.68 7.96
C ALA A 183 5.23 -7.07 9.25
N ARG A 184 6.06 -6.98 10.28
CA ARG A 184 5.71 -6.43 11.58
C ARG A 184 6.83 -5.54 12.10
N THR A 185 6.48 -4.44 12.73
CA THR A 185 7.43 -3.64 13.53
C THR A 185 7.84 -4.40 14.80
N GLN A 186 9.10 -4.25 15.21
CA GLN A 186 9.63 -4.80 16.47
C GLN A 186 9.51 -3.79 17.60
#